data_1cd67ce09d7d0e820877eb641623eb83
#
_entry.id   1cd67ce09d7d0e820877eb641623eb83
#
_cell.length_a   1.000
_cell.length_b   1.000
_cell.length_c   1.000
_cell.angle_alpha   90.00
_cell.angle_beta   90.00
_cell.angle_gamma   90.00
#
_symmetry.space_group_name_H-M   'P 1'
#
loop_
_entity.id
_entity.type
_entity.pdbx_description
1 polymer ?
#
loop_
_entity_poly.entity_id
_entity_poly.type
_entity_poly.pdbx_seq_one_letter_code
_entity_poly.pdbx_strand_id
1 'polypeptide(L)'
;DISTTLCSVYSADAVAVVPGSGTFGMEAVARQFAAGEHVLVIRNGWFSFRWTQIFEAGDLPTSHTVCMARQVNNGHQSPFTPAPLEDVVRQIQEEQPKVVFAPHVETSAGMILPDEYLSAIAEAVHGVGGIFVLDCIASGAIWVNMKRCGVDVLISAPQKGWSGTPCSALVMMSERAIELLQVTTSSSFSCDLKKWRDIMASYEQGGHAYHATMPTDGLRNFRDVMNETRNLGFAEIENAQRELGIQVRDLLESHGYPSVAATGYEAPGVVVSYTTDPEIKNGKKFIDQGLQIAGGVPLQCGEPEDFSTFRIGLFGLDKLTNIGRTVDSLSEAIKAIG
;
A
#
# COMPACT_ATOMS: atom_id res chain seq x y z
N ASP A 1 6.32 -20.34 -9.75
CA ASP A 1 5.32 -19.46 -10.41
C ASP A 1 5.16 -18.12 -9.67
N ILE A 2 4.77 -18.12 -8.35
CA ILE A 2 4.50 -16.88 -7.59
C ILE A 2 5.72 -15.95 -7.59
N SER A 3 6.88 -16.43 -7.14
CA SER A 3 8.12 -15.64 -7.07
C SER A 3 8.52 -15.09 -8.44
N THR A 4 8.52 -15.93 -9.48
CA THR A 4 8.86 -15.52 -10.85
C THR A 4 7.92 -14.40 -11.36
N THR A 5 6.61 -14.51 -11.09
CA THR A 5 5.65 -13.50 -11.50
C THR A 5 5.87 -12.18 -10.75
N LEU A 6 6.05 -12.24 -9.43
CA LEU A 6 6.29 -11.05 -8.60
C LEU A 6 7.59 -10.34 -9.00
N CYS A 7 8.68 -11.09 -9.19
CA CYS A 7 9.94 -10.52 -9.68
C CYS A 7 9.77 -9.83 -11.05
N SER A 8 9.03 -10.45 -11.95
CA SER A 8 8.77 -9.87 -13.28
C SER A 8 7.93 -8.59 -13.22
N VAL A 9 6.81 -8.62 -12.47
CA VAL A 9 5.86 -7.50 -12.40
C VAL A 9 6.45 -6.28 -11.70
N TYR A 10 7.15 -6.50 -10.58
CA TYR A 10 7.74 -5.41 -9.79
C TYR A 10 9.20 -5.11 -10.14
N SER A 11 9.83 -5.84 -11.06
CA SER A 11 11.27 -5.75 -11.36
C SER A 11 12.12 -5.98 -10.12
N ALA A 12 11.75 -6.95 -9.28
CA ALA A 12 12.46 -7.30 -8.05
C ALA A 12 13.51 -8.37 -8.30
N ASP A 13 14.54 -8.41 -7.43
CA ASP A 13 15.63 -9.39 -7.51
C ASP A 13 15.35 -10.63 -6.63
N ALA A 14 14.52 -10.50 -5.59
CA ALA A 14 14.07 -11.62 -4.75
C ALA A 14 12.68 -11.39 -4.14
N VAL A 15 12.09 -12.48 -3.67
CA VAL A 15 10.78 -12.48 -2.98
C VAL A 15 10.87 -13.29 -1.69
N ALA A 16 10.25 -12.79 -0.63
CA ALA A 16 9.89 -13.57 0.54
C ALA A 16 8.36 -13.58 0.70
N VAL A 17 7.78 -14.76 0.90
CA VAL A 17 6.37 -14.93 1.23
C VAL A 17 6.26 -15.18 2.72
N VAL A 18 5.63 -14.24 3.44
CA VAL A 18 5.44 -14.30 4.91
C VAL A 18 4.00 -14.72 5.20
N PRO A 19 3.73 -15.85 5.86
CA PRO A 19 2.37 -16.26 6.21
C PRO A 19 1.64 -15.22 7.06
N GLY A 20 0.34 -15.01 6.79
CA GLY A 20 -0.49 -14.06 7.53
C GLY A 20 -1.16 -13.03 6.61
N SER A 21 -0.75 -11.77 6.69
CA SER A 21 -1.31 -10.67 5.89
C SER A 21 -0.24 -9.62 5.58
N GLY A 22 -0.60 -8.59 4.78
CA GLY A 22 0.30 -7.47 4.54
C GLY A 22 0.86 -6.83 5.82
N THR A 23 0.07 -6.76 6.89
CA THR A 23 0.52 -6.25 8.20
C THR A 23 1.67 -7.09 8.78
N PHE A 24 1.65 -8.42 8.60
CA PHE A 24 2.76 -9.29 9.00
C PHE A 24 4.03 -9.01 8.17
N GLY A 25 3.87 -8.64 6.90
CA GLY A 25 4.98 -8.18 6.06
C GLY A 25 5.56 -6.85 6.53
N MET A 26 4.71 -5.88 6.90
CA MET A 26 5.17 -4.62 7.50
C MET A 26 5.98 -4.90 8.78
N GLU A 27 5.46 -5.73 9.68
CA GLU A 27 6.17 -6.10 10.92
C GLU A 27 7.47 -6.87 10.64
N ALA A 28 7.47 -7.81 9.69
CA ALA A 28 8.68 -8.55 9.30
C ALA A 28 9.78 -7.61 8.80
N VAL A 29 9.44 -6.66 7.93
CA VAL A 29 10.36 -5.66 7.38
C VAL A 29 10.86 -4.70 8.46
N ALA A 30 9.98 -4.21 9.34
CA ALA A 30 10.36 -3.34 10.44
C ALA A 30 11.34 -4.04 11.41
N ARG A 31 11.04 -5.28 11.81
CA ARG A 31 11.89 -6.09 12.71
C ARG A 31 13.24 -6.44 12.11
N GLN A 32 13.30 -6.54 10.79
CA GLN A 32 14.54 -6.87 10.08
C GLN A 32 15.44 -5.65 9.89
N PHE A 33 14.88 -4.49 9.54
CA PHE A 33 15.67 -3.37 9.06
C PHE A 33 15.61 -2.11 9.94
N ALA A 34 14.60 -1.96 10.81
CA ALA A 34 14.45 -0.78 11.66
C ALA A 34 15.00 -0.98 13.08
N ALA A 35 15.25 -2.23 13.50
CA ALA A 35 15.69 -2.51 14.88
C ALA A 35 17.05 -1.87 15.18
N GLY A 36 17.07 -0.98 16.20
CA GLY A 36 18.28 -0.30 16.63
C GLY A 36 18.73 0.86 15.73
N GLU A 37 17.97 1.22 14.73
CA GLU A 37 18.31 2.26 13.76
C GLU A 37 17.48 3.54 13.97
N HIS A 38 17.90 4.66 13.37
CA HIS A 38 17.07 5.83 13.14
C HIS A 38 16.32 5.68 11.82
N VAL A 39 15.01 5.94 11.80
CA VAL A 39 14.15 5.76 10.61
C VAL A 39 13.26 6.98 10.35
N LEU A 40 12.81 7.12 9.09
CA LEU A 40 11.85 8.16 8.71
C LEU A 40 10.59 7.51 8.13
N VAL A 41 9.42 8.02 8.51
CA VAL A 41 8.10 7.58 8.02
C VAL A 41 7.40 8.69 7.28
N ILE A 42 7.00 8.46 6.04
CA ILE A 42 6.04 9.30 5.33
C ILE A 42 4.65 8.82 5.73
N ARG A 43 3.90 9.69 6.40
CA ARG A 43 2.56 9.41 6.90
C ARG A 43 1.54 10.19 6.09
N ASN A 44 0.80 9.47 5.24
CA ASN A 44 -0.30 10.05 4.46
C ASN A 44 -1.68 9.72 5.05
N GLY A 45 -1.73 8.94 6.13
CA GLY A 45 -2.95 8.59 6.84
C GLY A 45 -2.81 7.40 7.78
N TRP A 46 -3.96 6.80 8.11
CA TRP A 46 -4.10 5.74 9.12
C TRP A 46 -3.27 4.48 8.85
N PHE A 47 -3.11 4.08 7.58
CA PHE A 47 -2.39 2.85 7.27
C PHE A 47 -0.88 3.06 7.30
N SER A 48 -0.38 4.22 6.94
CA SER A 48 1.03 4.60 7.14
C SER A 48 1.37 4.96 8.60
N PHE A 49 0.39 5.40 9.40
CA PHE A 49 0.53 5.53 10.86
C PHE A 49 0.87 4.17 11.52
N ARG A 50 0.44 3.06 10.93
CA ARG A 50 0.74 1.70 11.44
C ARG A 50 2.24 1.43 11.60
N TRP A 51 3.10 2.04 10.80
CA TRP A 51 4.55 1.89 10.98
C TRP A 51 4.99 2.31 12.38
N THR A 52 4.58 3.48 12.85
CA THR A 52 4.92 3.94 14.21
C THR A 52 4.29 3.05 15.29
N GLN A 53 3.08 2.53 15.08
CA GLN A 53 2.47 1.56 16.00
C GLN A 53 3.26 0.25 16.08
N ILE A 54 3.78 -0.25 14.95
CA ILE A 54 4.65 -1.45 14.91
C ILE A 54 5.97 -1.16 15.63
N PHE A 55 6.54 0.03 15.43
CA PHE A 55 7.78 0.43 16.11
C PHE A 55 7.61 0.49 17.62
N GLU A 56 6.55 1.13 18.10
CA GLU A 56 6.22 1.22 19.52
C GLU A 56 5.94 -0.16 20.15
N ALA A 57 5.13 -0.99 19.46
CA ALA A 57 4.81 -2.33 19.96
C ALA A 57 6.03 -3.26 20.06
N GLY A 58 7.03 -3.06 19.21
CA GLY A 58 8.23 -3.88 19.15
C GLY A 58 9.47 -3.27 19.79
N ASP A 59 9.43 -2.00 20.22
CA ASP A 59 10.60 -1.21 20.66
C ASP A 59 11.75 -1.32 19.63
N LEU A 60 11.44 -1.06 18.35
CA LEU A 60 12.32 -1.44 17.25
C LEU A 60 13.39 -0.39 16.90
N PRO A 61 13.03 0.87 16.48
CA PRO A 61 14.02 1.89 16.15
C PRO A 61 14.51 2.60 17.40
N THR A 62 15.74 3.12 17.34
CA THR A 62 16.26 4.02 18.39
C THR A 62 15.53 5.37 18.39
N SER A 63 15.09 5.81 17.23
CA SER A 63 14.29 7.03 17.02
C SER A 63 13.61 6.99 15.66
N HIS A 64 12.55 7.79 15.51
CA HIS A 64 11.89 7.95 14.23
C HIS A 64 11.41 9.39 14.01
N THR A 65 11.45 9.82 12.76
CA THR A 65 10.87 11.09 12.30
C THR A 65 9.67 10.81 11.41
N VAL A 66 8.66 11.68 11.46
CA VAL A 66 7.43 11.53 10.67
C VAL A 66 7.19 12.76 9.82
N CYS A 67 7.18 12.57 8.49
CA CYS A 67 6.72 13.56 7.51
C CYS A 67 5.25 13.32 7.20
N MET A 68 4.36 14.22 7.67
CA MET A 68 2.91 14.03 7.56
C MET A 68 2.31 14.75 6.35
N ALA A 69 1.28 14.14 5.76
CA ALA A 69 0.39 14.80 4.82
C ALA A 69 -0.23 16.06 5.44
N ARG A 70 -0.58 17.04 4.59
CA ARG A 70 -1.11 18.34 5.01
C ARG A 70 -2.37 18.68 4.22
N GLN A 71 -3.29 19.40 4.82
CA GLN A 71 -4.37 20.03 4.06
C GLN A 71 -3.81 21.09 3.12
N VAL A 72 -4.39 21.17 1.92
CA VAL A 72 -4.03 22.19 0.91
C VAL A 72 -4.31 23.61 1.44
N ASN A 73 -5.38 23.76 2.22
CA ASN A 73 -5.75 24.99 2.91
C ASN A 73 -6.55 24.68 4.18
N ASN A 74 -6.84 25.70 5.00
CA ASN A 74 -7.59 25.55 6.24
C ASN A 74 -9.13 25.53 6.04
N GLY A 75 -9.60 25.24 4.85
CA GLY A 75 -11.04 25.20 4.53
C GLY A 75 -11.73 23.92 5.03
N HIS A 76 -13.03 24.02 5.22
CA HIS A 76 -13.87 22.84 5.48
C HIS A 76 -13.76 21.86 4.29
N GLN A 77 -13.56 20.56 4.58
CA GLN A 77 -13.38 19.52 3.57
C GLN A 77 -12.22 19.80 2.58
N SER A 78 -11.19 20.51 3.03
CA SER A 78 -10.00 20.75 2.20
C SER A 78 -9.28 19.44 1.92
N PRO A 79 -8.86 19.18 0.67
CA PRO A 79 -8.12 17.98 0.33
C PRO A 79 -6.74 17.94 0.99
N PHE A 80 -6.18 16.75 1.11
CA PHE A 80 -4.83 16.50 1.62
C PHE A 80 -3.85 16.22 0.49
N THR A 81 -2.62 16.68 0.68
CA THR A 81 -1.44 16.40 -0.16
C THR A 81 -0.38 15.70 0.70
N PRO A 82 0.49 14.86 0.13
CA PRO A 82 1.66 14.38 0.86
C PRO A 82 2.50 15.53 1.42
N ALA A 83 3.40 15.26 2.35
CA ALA A 83 4.41 16.24 2.74
C ALA A 83 5.13 16.77 1.48
N PRO A 84 5.47 18.08 1.40
CA PRO A 84 6.22 18.61 0.25
C PRO A 84 7.51 17.82 0.03
N LEU A 85 7.77 17.42 -1.22
CA LEU A 85 8.90 16.56 -1.55
C LEU A 85 10.24 17.17 -1.11
N GLU A 86 10.42 18.47 -1.30
CA GLU A 86 11.62 19.18 -0.87
C GLU A 86 11.83 19.14 0.65
N ASP A 87 10.76 19.18 1.43
CA ASP A 87 10.83 19.03 2.89
C ASP A 87 11.28 17.64 3.29
N VAL A 88 10.73 16.60 2.64
CA VAL A 88 11.09 15.21 2.90
C VAL A 88 12.55 14.94 2.52
N VAL A 89 12.97 15.38 1.33
CA VAL A 89 14.36 15.22 0.87
C VAL A 89 15.34 15.92 1.83
N ARG A 90 15.04 17.16 2.23
CA ARG A 90 15.84 17.89 3.21
C ARG A 90 15.93 17.12 4.53
N GLN A 91 14.81 16.62 5.06
CA GLN A 91 14.79 15.86 6.30
C GLN A 91 15.63 14.57 6.22
N ILE A 92 15.58 13.86 5.10
CA ILE A 92 16.43 12.69 4.85
C ILE A 92 17.92 13.06 4.86
N GLN A 93 18.29 14.17 4.21
CA GLN A 93 19.69 14.63 4.14
C GLN A 93 20.22 15.08 5.50
N GLU A 94 19.40 15.77 6.31
CA GLU A 94 19.76 16.27 7.64
C GLU A 94 19.86 15.16 8.67
N GLU A 95 18.89 14.24 8.70
CA GLU A 95 18.80 13.20 9.75
C GLU A 95 19.46 11.87 9.38
N GLN A 96 19.75 11.64 8.10
CA GLN A 96 20.42 10.46 7.59
C GLN A 96 19.79 9.13 8.08
N PRO A 97 18.46 8.93 7.92
CA PRO A 97 17.79 7.73 8.38
C PRO A 97 18.33 6.49 7.68
N LYS A 98 18.43 5.39 8.40
CA LYS A 98 18.83 4.11 7.83
C LYS A 98 17.74 3.49 6.96
N VAL A 99 16.48 3.75 7.28
CA VAL A 99 15.33 3.28 6.51
C VAL A 99 14.30 4.39 6.37
N VAL A 100 13.80 4.61 5.16
CA VAL A 100 12.63 5.44 4.90
C VAL A 100 11.45 4.55 4.55
N PHE A 101 10.33 4.72 5.25
CA PHE A 101 9.08 3.99 5.02
C PHE A 101 8.05 4.92 4.41
N ALA A 102 7.37 4.48 3.35
CA ALA A 102 6.28 5.22 2.72
C ALA A 102 5.12 4.31 2.30
N PRO A 103 3.86 4.80 2.32
CA PRO A 103 2.78 4.15 1.61
C PRO A 103 2.86 4.53 0.13
N HIS A 104 2.72 3.59 -0.79
CA HIS A 104 2.44 3.93 -2.18
C HIS A 104 1.01 4.47 -2.30
N VAL A 105 0.04 3.72 -1.79
CA VAL A 105 -1.35 4.15 -1.67
C VAL A 105 -1.80 4.16 -0.22
N GLU A 106 -2.22 5.33 0.24
CA GLU A 106 -2.85 5.49 1.56
C GLU A 106 -4.37 5.33 1.44
N THR A 107 -4.87 4.22 1.96
CA THR A 107 -6.29 3.84 1.83
C THR A 107 -7.24 4.75 2.61
N SER A 108 -6.78 5.41 3.67
CA SER A 108 -7.61 6.30 4.49
C SER A 108 -7.85 7.67 3.85
N ALA A 109 -6.94 8.09 2.96
CA ALA A 109 -7.00 9.36 2.23
C ALA A 109 -7.32 9.19 0.74
N GLY A 110 -7.25 7.97 0.19
CA GLY A 110 -7.35 7.74 -1.26
C GLY A 110 -6.21 8.39 -2.04
N MET A 111 -5.04 8.45 -1.43
CA MET A 111 -3.87 9.17 -1.94
C MET A 111 -2.83 8.18 -2.47
N ILE A 112 -2.19 8.52 -3.60
CA ILE A 112 -1.06 7.78 -4.18
C ILE A 112 0.17 8.70 -4.27
N LEU A 113 1.36 8.14 -4.03
CA LEU A 113 2.62 8.83 -4.31
C LEU A 113 3.03 8.54 -5.77
N PRO A 114 3.23 9.56 -6.62
CA PRO A 114 3.66 9.36 -7.99
C PRO A 114 5.12 8.89 -8.09
N ASP A 115 5.48 8.28 -9.22
CA ASP A 115 6.81 7.69 -9.46
C ASP A 115 7.96 8.70 -9.24
N GLU A 116 7.76 9.97 -9.60
CA GLU A 116 8.75 11.04 -9.42
C GLU A 116 9.00 11.31 -7.93
N TYR A 117 7.94 11.27 -7.11
CA TYR A 117 8.06 11.41 -5.66
C TYR A 117 8.82 10.22 -5.05
N LEU A 118 8.51 8.99 -5.49
CA LEU A 118 9.20 7.78 -5.05
C LEU A 118 10.69 7.81 -5.42
N SER A 119 11.01 8.17 -6.66
CA SER A 119 12.38 8.21 -7.16
C SER A 119 13.24 9.23 -6.42
N ALA A 120 12.69 10.41 -6.13
CA ALA A 120 13.41 11.44 -5.39
C ALA A 120 13.69 11.03 -3.93
N ILE A 121 12.76 10.34 -3.27
CA ILE A 121 13.00 9.76 -1.93
C ILE A 121 14.10 8.71 -2.00
N ALA A 122 14.03 7.81 -2.97
CA ALA A 122 15.02 6.75 -3.15
C ALA A 122 16.42 7.34 -3.36
N GLU A 123 16.55 8.33 -4.23
CA GLU A 123 17.82 9.03 -4.46
C GLU A 123 18.37 9.66 -3.16
N ALA A 124 17.51 10.35 -2.41
CA ALA A 124 17.90 11.01 -1.16
C ALA A 124 18.38 10.00 -0.11
N VAL A 125 17.60 8.92 0.13
CA VAL A 125 17.96 7.93 1.16
C VAL A 125 19.17 7.09 0.75
N HIS A 126 19.34 6.77 -0.53
CA HIS A 126 20.53 6.10 -1.04
C HIS A 126 21.77 6.98 -0.89
N GLY A 127 21.63 8.30 -1.11
CA GLY A 127 22.71 9.28 -0.93
C GLY A 127 23.27 9.33 0.50
N VAL A 128 22.47 8.94 1.50
CA VAL A 128 22.89 8.85 2.91
C VAL A 128 23.17 7.40 3.36
N GLY A 129 23.17 6.44 2.43
CA GLY A 129 23.50 5.03 2.70
C GLY A 129 22.37 4.23 3.36
N GLY A 130 21.13 4.72 3.29
CA GLY A 130 19.93 4.02 3.74
C GLY A 130 19.23 3.21 2.64
N ILE A 131 18.05 2.66 2.98
CA ILE A 131 17.15 1.92 2.08
C ILE A 131 15.75 2.52 2.06
N PHE A 132 15.03 2.31 0.95
CA PHE A 132 13.65 2.74 0.76
C PHE A 132 12.66 1.57 0.82
N VAL A 133 11.72 1.61 1.76
CA VAL A 133 10.65 0.62 1.96
C VAL A 133 9.32 1.23 1.52
N LEU A 134 8.65 0.57 0.57
CA LEU A 134 7.37 1.02 0.01
C LEU A 134 6.24 0.02 0.33
N ASP A 135 5.20 0.49 1.01
CA ASP A 135 3.98 -0.27 1.25
C ASP A 135 3.04 -0.15 0.05
N CYS A 136 3.01 -1.18 -0.78
CA CYS A 136 2.12 -1.34 -1.93
C CYS A 136 0.92 -2.26 -1.66
N ILE A 137 0.58 -2.54 -0.39
CA ILE A 137 -0.54 -3.44 -0.05
C ILE A 137 -1.84 -2.95 -0.69
N ALA A 138 -2.08 -1.65 -0.70
CA ALA A 138 -3.30 -1.04 -1.22
C ALA A 138 -3.14 -0.38 -2.60
N SER A 139 -2.06 -0.66 -3.33
CA SER A 139 -1.79 -0.06 -4.65
C SER A 139 -2.81 -0.44 -5.74
N GLY A 140 -3.62 -1.46 -5.49
CA GLY A 140 -4.49 -1.99 -6.54
C GLY A 140 -3.67 -2.67 -7.62
N ALA A 141 -4.12 -2.57 -8.85
CA ALA A 141 -3.40 -3.06 -10.03
C ALA A 141 -2.44 -2.00 -10.61
N ILE A 142 -1.79 -1.22 -9.74
CA ILE A 142 -0.74 -0.27 -10.12
C ILE A 142 0.60 -0.90 -9.77
N TRP A 143 1.35 -1.28 -10.82
CA TRP A 143 2.56 -2.08 -10.68
C TRP A 143 3.80 -1.20 -10.61
N VAL A 144 4.32 -0.98 -9.40
CA VAL A 144 5.55 -0.18 -9.20
C VAL A 144 6.76 -0.93 -9.74
N ASN A 145 7.50 -0.32 -10.66
CA ASN A 145 8.79 -0.85 -11.08
C ASN A 145 9.87 -0.44 -10.07
N MET A 146 10.30 -1.37 -9.22
CA MET A 146 11.25 -1.13 -8.13
C MET A 146 12.56 -0.55 -8.62
N LYS A 147 13.11 -1.06 -9.74
CA LYS A 147 14.38 -0.58 -10.29
C LYS A 147 14.30 0.85 -10.81
N ARG A 148 13.20 1.21 -11.47
CA ARG A 148 12.97 2.56 -11.98
C ARG A 148 12.75 3.57 -10.86
N CYS A 149 11.98 3.19 -9.83
CA CYS A 149 11.66 4.08 -8.71
C CYS A 149 12.69 4.03 -7.57
N GLY A 150 13.71 3.16 -7.65
CA GLY A 150 14.74 3.01 -6.62
C GLY A 150 14.23 2.37 -5.31
N VAL A 151 13.14 1.61 -5.35
CA VAL A 151 12.57 0.96 -4.16
C VAL A 151 13.40 -0.27 -3.80
N ASP A 152 13.82 -0.38 -2.54
CA ASP A 152 14.62 -1.50 -2.06
C ASP A 152 13.77 -2.64 -1.50
N VAL A 153 12.70 -2.32 -0.79
CA VAL A 153 11.74 -3.30 -0.26
C VAL A 153 10.33 -2.85 -0.62
N LEU A 154 9.58 -3.70 -1.29
CA LEU A 154 8.19 -3.47 -1.64
C LEU A 154 7.31 -4.53 -0.99
N ILE A 155 6.26 -4.10 -0.28
CA ILE A 155 5.34 -4.99 0.41
C ILE A 155 4.00 -4.98 -0.31
N SER A 156 3.47 -6.15 -0.64
CA SER A 156 2.15 -6.34 -1.23
C SER A 156 1.39 -7.47 -0.52
N ALA A 157 0.16 -7.72 -0.91
CA ALA A 157 -0.65 -8.82 -0.37
C ALA A 157 -1.66 -9.32 -1.41
N PRO A 158 -2.06 -10.61 -1.35
CA PRO A 158 -2.94 -11.23 -2.35
C PRO A 158 -4.34 -10.59 -2.48
N GLN A 159 -4.93 -10.16 -1.36
CA GLN A 159 -6.37 -9.79 -1.27
C GLN A 159 -6.73 -8.38 -1.74
N LYS A 160 -5.81 -7.62 -2.29
CA LYS A 160 -6.03 -6.27 -2.81
C LYS A 160 -5.90 -6.27 -4.33
N GLY A 161 -4.89 -5.63 -4.88
CA GLY A 161 -4.69 -5.54 -6.33
C GLY A 161 -4.61 -6.88 -7.06
N TRP A 162 -4.15 -7.91 -6.39
CA TRP A 162 -4.04 -9.25 -6.94
C TRP A 162 -5.36 -10.06 -6.96
N SER A 163 -6.44 -9.55 -6.33
CA SER A 163 -7.76 -10.20 -6.30
C SER A 163 -7.78 -11.61 -5.70
N GLY A 164 -6.74 -12.01 -4.97
CA GLY A 164 -6.64 -13.31 -4.34
C GLY A 164 -7.22 -13.36 -2.92
N THR A 165 -7.19 -14.55 -2.32
CA THR A 165 -7.59 -14.75 -0.92
C THR A 165 -6.47 -14.26 0.02
N PRO A 166 -6.80 -13.59 1.14
CA PRO A 166 -5.78 -13.19 2.12
C PRO A 166 -5.12 -14.43 2.75
N CYS A 167 -3.80 -14.52 2.64
CA CYS A 167 -3.06 -15.67 3.17
C CYS A 167 -1.60 -15.34 3.56
N SER A 168 -1.03 -14.27 3.01
CA SER A 168 0.37 -13.93 3.21
C SER A 168 0.66 -12.46 2.95
N ALA A 169 1.83 -12.00 3.39
CA ALA A 169 2.49 -10.85 2.80
C ALA A 169 3.42 -11.30 1.69
N LEU A 170 3.63 -10.42 0.72
CA LEU A 170 4.53 -10.58 -0.41
C LEU A 170 5.58 -9.48 -0.28
N VAL A 171 6.83 -9.86 0.00
CA VAL A 171 7.92 -8.91 0.22
C VAL A 171 8.93 -9.07 -0.90
N MET A 172 8.95 -8.12 -1.83
CA MET A 172 9.91 -8.03 -2.92
C MET A 172 11.12 -7.23 -2.48
N MET A 173 12.32 -7.62 -2.91
CA MET A 173 13.59 -7.02 -2.49
C MET A 173 14.51 -6.74 -3.66
N SER A 174 15.22 -5.61 -3.58
CA SER A 174 16.36 -5.28 -4.46
C SER A 174 17.64 -5.99 -4.01
N GLU A 175 18.68 -5.98 -4.84
CA GLU A 175 20.02 -6.48 -4.46
C GLU A 175 20.52 -5.80 -3.17
N ARG A 176 20.36 -4.48 -3.04
CA ARG A 176 20.73 -3.71 -1.84
C ARG A 176 20.03 -4.24 -0.58
N ALA A 177 18.73 -4.51 -0.65
CA ALA A 177 17.98 -5.07 0.47
C ALA A 177 18.42 -6.50 0.80
N ILE A 178 18.76 -7.32 -0.22
CA ILE A 178 19.27 -8.69 -0.04
C ILE A 178 20.63 -8.66 0.66
N GLU A 179 21.53 -7.76 0.28
CA GLU A 179 22.82 -7.59 0.95
C GLU A 179 22.65 -7.18 2.42
N LEU A 180 21.78 -6.20 2.68
CA LEU A 180 21.47 -5.77 4.05
C LEU A 180 20.84 -6.89 4.88
N LEU A 181 20.00 -7.74 4.28
CA LEU A 181 19.38 -8.90 4.91
C LEU A 181 20.42 -9.91 5.45
N GLN A 182 21.61 -9.99 4.85
CA GLN A 182 22.66 -10.92 5.31
C GLN A 182 23.33 -10.47 6.61
N VAL A 183 23.33 -9.17 6.90
CA VAL A 183 24.04 -8.57 8.04
C VAL A 183 23.10 -8.09 9.14
N THR A 184 21.79 -8.15 8.93
CA THR A 184 20.76 -7.81 9.92
C THR A 184 20.08 -9.05 10.47
N THR A 185 19.49 -8.93 11.64
CA THR A 185 18.75 -10.02 12.31
C THR A 185 17.36 -9.56 12.71
N SER A 186 16.37 -10.42 12.52
CA SER A 186 15.01 -10.16 12.97
C SER A 186 14.86 -10.46 14.47
N SER A 187 14.09 -9.64 15.18
CA SER A 187 13.66 -9.89 16.56
C SER A 187 12.44 -10.81 16.66
N SER A 188 11.96 -11.37 15.56
CA SER A 188 10.80 -12.28 15.50
C SER A 188 11.21 -13.64 14.95
N PHE A 189 10.71 -14.72 15.56
CA PHE A 189 10.86 -16.04 15.00
C PHE A 189 9.94 -16.24 13.77
N SER A 190 8.65 -15.96 13.90
CA SER A 190 7.66 -16.25 12.84
C SER A 190 7.67 -15.22 11.69
N CYS A 191 8.09 -13.98 11.96
CA CYS A 191 8.23 -12.91 10.98
C CYS A 191 9.71 -12.65 10.58
N ASP A 192 10.59 -13.64 10.73
CA ASP A 192 11.99 -13.54 10.28
C ASP A 192 12.04 -13.52 8.76
N LEU A 193 12.28 -12.34 8.18
CA LEU A 193 12.28 -12.12 6.74
C LEU A 193 13.38 -12.92 6.04
N LYS A 194 14.56 -13.04 6.68
CA LYS A 194 15.67 -13.82 6.13
C LYS A 194 15.30 -15.30 6.03
N LYS A 195 14.67 -15.86 7.07
CA LYS A 195 14.21 -17.27 7.05
C LYS A 195 13.20 -17.51 5.94
N TRP A 196 12.23 -16.61 5.77
CA TRP A 196 11.25 -16.75 4.69
C TRP A 196 11.88 -16.59 3.29
N ARG A 197 12.89 -15.73 3.15
CA ARG A 197 13.67 -15.65 1.89
C ARG A 197 14.46 -16.93 1.63
N ASP A 198 15.08 -17.53 2.65
CA ASP A 198 15.82 -18.79 2.53
C ASP A 198 14.88 -19.94 2.10
N ILE A 199 13.64 -19.98 2.64
CA ILE A 199 12.58 -20.93 2.22
C ILE A 199 12.27 -20.75 0.72
N MET A 200 12.02 -19.51 0.26
CA MET A 200 11.74 -19.22 -1.14
C MET A 200 12.91 -19.62 -2.04
N ALA A 201 14.16 -19.31 -1.65
CA ALA A 201 15.35 -19.70 -2.39
C ALA A 201 15.47 -21.22 -2.57
N SER A 202 15.16 -22.01 -1.51
CA SER A 202 15.16 -23.46 -1.59
C SER A 202 14.13 -23.99 -2.60
N TYR A 203 12.90 -23.46 -2.57
CA TYR A 203 11.87 -23.85 -3.54
C TYR A 203 12.18 -23.42 -4.96
N GLU A 204 12.77 -22.23 -5.15
CA GLU A 204 13.21 -21.73 -6.46
C GLU A 204 14.27 -22.63 -7.11
N GLN A 205 15.10 -23.27 -6.31
CA GLN A 205 16.13 -24.23 -6.74
C GLN A 205 15.59 -25.67 -6.88
N GLY A 206 14.28 -25.89 -6.73
CA GLY A 206 13.65 -27.21 -6.80
C GLY A 206 13.84 -28.06 -5.54
N GLY A 207 14.33 -27.47 -4.45
CA GLY A 207 14.49 -28.10 -3.16
C GLY A 207 13.26 -28.00 -2.27
N HIS A 208 13.45 -28.35 -0.99
CA HIS A 208 12.44 -28.27 0.06
C HIS A 208 13.09 -27.72 1.34
N ALA A 209 12.42 -26.79 1.99
CA ALA A 209 12.82 -26.27 3.29
C ALA A 209 11.58 -25.96 4.14
N TYR A 210 11.74 -25.99 5.47
CA TYR A 210 10.68 -25.73 6.43
C TYR A 210 11.17 -24.76 7.52
N HIS A 211 10.35 -23.78 7.81
CA HIS A 211 10.52 -22.89 8.96
C HIS A 211 9.26 -22.87 9.84
N ALA A 212 8.11 -22.61 9.22
CA ALA A 212 6.79 -22.70 9.82
C ALA A 212 5.77 -23.09 8.74
N THR A 213 4.54 -23.45 9.15
CA THR A 213 3.50 -23.88 8.22
C THR A 213 3.09 -22.77 7.26
N MET A 214 3.10 -23.08 5.96
CA MET A 214 2.65 -22.21 4.88
C MET A 214 1.17 -22.41 4.59
N PRO A 215 0.43 -21.34 4.24
CA PRO A 215 -0.98 -21.41 3.83
C PRO A 215 -1.12 -21.93 2.38
N THR A 216 -0.82 -23.21 2.15
CA THR A 216 -0.64 -23.80 0.82
C THR A 216 -1.86 -23.67 -0.08
N ASP A 217 -3.08 -23.81 0.46
CA ASP A 217 -4.32 -23.66 -0.32
C ASP A 217 -4.55 -22.20 -0.73
N GLY A 218 -4.26 -21.25 0.17
CA GLY A 218 -4.31 -19.81 -0.14
C GLY A 218 -3.29 -19.43 -1.21
N LEU A 219 -2.06 -19.96 -1.13
CA LEU A 219 -1.01 -19.71 -2.12
C LEU A 219 -1.33 -20.34 -3.48
N ARG A 220 -1.97 -21.52 -3.50
CA ARG A 220 -2.46 -22.11 -4.75
C ARG A 220 -3.52 -21.24 -5.41
N ASN A 221 -4.52 -20.80 -4.66
CA ASN A 221 -5.54 -19.86 -5.14
C ASN A 221 -4.88 -18.57 -5.66
N PHE A 222 -3.95 -18.02 -4.90
CA PHE A 222 -3.22 -16.82 -5.31
C PHE A 222 -2.47 -17.00 -6.63
N ARG A 223 -1.75 -18.11 -6.81
CA ARG A 223 -1.09 -18.46 -8.09
C ARG A 223 -2.09 -18.49 -9.24
N ASP A 224 -3.26 -19.09 -9.03
CA ASP A 224 -4.27 -19.25 -10.07
C ASP A 224 -4.83 -17.88 -10.49
N VAL A 225 -5.12 -16.99 -9.55
CA VAL A 225 -5.55 -15.60 -9.83
C VAL A 225 -4.44 -14.77 -10.48
N MET A 226 -3.16 -14.97 -10.09
CA MET A 226 -2.03 -14.33 -10.78
C MET A 226 -1.96 -14.73 -12.25
N ASN A 227 -2.21 -16.01 -12.56
CA ASN A 227 -2.26 -16.48 -13.94
C ASN A 227 -3.46 -15.90 -14.70
N GLU A 228 -4.61 -15.73 -14.06
CA GLU A 228 -5.77 -15.05 -14.64
C GLU A 228 -5.41 -13.59 -14.97
N THR A 229 -4.81 -12.85 -14.04
CA THR A 229 -4.35 -11.48 -14.26
C THR A 229 -3.35 -11.38 -15.41
N ARG A 230 -2.39 -12.34 -15.47
CA ARG A 230 -1.42 -12.41 -16.58
C ARG A 230 -2.10 -12.65 -17.93
N ASN A 231 -3.10 -13.53 -17.98
CA ASN A 231 -3.85 -13.83 -19.24
C ASN A 231 -4.69 -12.63 -19.71
N LEU A 232 -5.18 -11.80 -18.79
CA LEU A 232 -5.87 -10.55 -19.09
C LEU A 232 -4.90 -9.44 -19.52
N GLY A 233 -3.63 -9.53 -19.13
CA GLY A 233 -2.59 -8.53 -19.37
C GLY A 233 -2.43 -7.55 -18.22
N PHE A 234 -1.20 -7.44 -17.68
CA PHE A 234 -0.92 -6.54 -16.54
C PHE A 234 -1.14 -5.07 -16.89
N ALA A 235 -0.76 -4.66 -18.10
CA ALA A 235 -0.95 -3.28 -18.57
C ALA A 235 -2.44 -2.96 -18.79
N GLU A 236 -3.20 -3.88 -19.33
CA GLU A 236 -4.64 -3.78 -19.56
C GLU A 236 -5.39 -3.62 -18.23
N ILE A 237 -5.03 -4.43 -17.22
CA ILE A 237 -5.64 -4.37 -15.90
C ILE A 237 -5.23 -3.08 -15.15
N GLU A 238 -4.00 -2.60 -15.32
CA GLU A 238 -3.59 -1.29 -14.79
C GLU A 238 -4.39 -0.15 -15.43
N ASN A 239 -4.55 -0.14 -16.75
CA ASN A 239 -5.34 0.86 -17.45
C ASN A 239 -6.80 0.84 -16.98
N ALA A 240 -7.39 -0.35 -16.84
CA ALA A 240 -8.73 -0.52 -16.30
C ALA A 240 -8.88 0.01 -14.87
N GLN A 241 -7.85 -0.20 -14.02
CA GLN A 241 -7.84 0.35 -12.66
C GLN A 241 -7.83 1.89 -12.67
N ARG A 242 -7.02 2.50 -13.52
CA ARG A 242 -6.95 3.96 -13.67
C ARG A 242 -8.28 4.53 -14.17
N GLU A 243 -8.85 3.92 -15.21
CA GLU A 243 -10.13 4.32 -15.78
C GLU A 243 -11.28 4.22 -14.75
N LEU A 244 -11.39 3.09 -14.06
CA LEU A 244 -12.40 2.90 -13.02
C LEU A 244 -12.26 3.92 -11.89
N GLY A 245 -11.03 4.20 -11.45
CA GLY A 245 -10.77 5.20 -10.41
C GLY A 245 -11.23 6.60 -10.80
N ILE A 246 -10.96 7.02 -12.03
CA ILE A 246 -11.40 8.32 -12.58
C ILE A 246 -12.93 8.38 -12.62
N GLN A 247 -13.59 7.40 -13.25
CA GLN A 247 -15.06 7.40 -13.39
C GLN A 247 -15.78 7.40 -12.04
N VAL A 248 -15.30 6.66 -11.05
CA VAL A 248 -15.90 6.63 -9.71
C VAL A 248 -15.68 7.96 -8.97
N ARG A 249 -14.52 8.59 -9.09
CA ARG A 249 -14.24 9.88 -8.49
C ARG A 249 -15.14 10.97 -9.09
N ASP A 250 -15.20 11.07 -10.41
CA ASP A 250 -16.07 12.02 -11.13
C ASP A 250 -17.54 11.85 -10.75
N LEU A 251 -17.99 10.59 -10.63
CA LEU A 251 -19.34 10.27 -10.18
C LEU A 251 -19.61 10.82 -8.77
N LEU A 252 -18.72 10.56 -7.81
CA LEU A 252 -18.87 11.02 -6.42
C LEU A 252 -18.83 12.55 -6.33
N GLU A 253 -17.90 13.20 -7.00
CA GLU A 253 -17.78 14.66 -7.02
C GLU A 253 -19.01 15.34 -7.65
N SER A 254 -19.55 14.78 -8.73
CA SER A 254 -20.79 15.28 -9.35
C SER A 254 -22.02 15.18 -8.46
N HIS A 255 -21.99 14.36 -7.41
CA HIS A 255 -23.05 14.22 -6.40
C HIS A 255 -22.70 14.93 -5.08
N GLY A 256 -21.69 15.79 -5.06
CA GLY A 256 -21.36 16.62 -3.90
C GLY A 256 -20.50 15.92 -2.83
N TYR A 257 -19.80 14.84 -3.18
CA TYR A 257 -18.84 14.15 -2.32
C TYR A 257 -17.40 14.48 -2.73
N PRO A 258 -16.81 15.58 -2.24
CA PRO A 258 -15.47 16.00 -2.67
C PRO A 258 -14.39 15.01 -2.23
N SER A 259 -13.33 14.91 -3.04
CA SER A 259 -12.20 14.03 -2.79
C SER A 259 -11.38 14.48 -1.57
N VAL A 260 -10.90 13.51 -0.78
CA VAL A 260 -9.92 13.76 0.29
C VAL A 260 -8.52 13.92 -0.29
N ALA A 261 -8.15 13.18 -1.34
CA ALA A 261 -6.87 13.35 -2.01
C ALA A 261 -6.89 14.61 -2.88
N ALA A 262 -5.83 15.40 -2.79
CA ALA A 262 -5.62 16.56 -3.67
C ALA A 262 -5.33 16.10 -5.11
N THR A 263 -5.65 16.99 -6.07
CA THR A 263 -5.38 16.77 -7.49
C THR A 263 -3.91 16.45 -7.75
N GLY A 264 -3.65 15.38 -8.52
CA GLY A 264 -2.32 14.84 -8.80
C GLY A 264 -1.87 13.74 -7.84
N TYR A 265 -2.64 13.51 -6.77
CA TYR A 265 -2.35 12.46 -5.78
C TYR A 265 -3.51 11.46 -5.60
N GLU A 266 -4.46 11.43 -6.52
CA GLU A 266 -5.65 10.60 -6.42
C GLU A 266 -5.33 9.13 -6.72
N ALA A 267 -5.55 8.25 -5.74
CA ALA A 267 -5.37 6.81 -5.92
C ALA A 267 -6.49 6.20 -6.79
N PRO A 268 -6.16 5.39 -7.82
CA PRO A 268 -7.17 4.80 -8.67
C PRO A 268 -7.83 3.54 -8.10
N GLY A 269 -7.21 2.91 -7.09
CA GLY A 269 -7.72 1.65 -6.48
C GLY A 269 -8.62 1.86 -5.27
N VAL A 270 -8.66 3.08 -4.73
CA VAL A 270 -9.54 3.47 -3.63
C VAL A 270 -9.88 4.94 -3.72
N VAL A 271 -11.18 5.26 -3.72
CA VAL A 271 -11.67 6.64 -3.69
C VAL A 271 -12.16 6.94 -2.29
N VAL A 272 -11.69 8.05 -1.73
CA VAL A 272 -12.09 8.52 -0.41
C VAL A 272 -12.72 9.90 -0.57
N SER A 273 -13.94 10.04 -0.08
CA SER A 273 -14.69 11.29 -0.20
C SER A 273 -15.20 11.76 1.15
N TYR A 274 -15.32 13.05 1.29
CA TYR A 274 -15.93 13.69 2.44
C TYR A 274 -17.45 13.43 2.49
N THR A 275 -17.98 13.39 3.69
CA THR A 275 -19.43 13.36 3.94
C THR A 275 -19.75 13.98 5.31
N THR A 276 -20.91 14.63 5.42
CA THR A 276 -21.46 15.07 6.69
C THR A 276 -22.52 14.12 7.24
N ASP A 277 -22.90 13.11 6.44
CA ASP A 277 -23.92 12.13 6.81
C ASP A 277 -23.29 10.93 7.54
N PRO A 278 -23.68 10.68 8.82
CA PRO A 278 -23.11 9.60 9.61
C PRO A 278 -23.49 8.19 9.09
N GLU A 279 -24.61 8.03 8.39
CA GLU A 279 -25.01 6.75 7.81
C GLU A 279 -24.30 6.46 6.48
N ILE A 280 -23.82 7.48 5.77
CA ILE A 280 -22.88 7.33 4.65
C ILE A 280 -21.49 7.00 5.21
N LYS A 281 -21.03 7.75 6.24
CA LYS A 281 -19.73 7.53 6.88
C LYS A 281 -19.52 6.08 7.33
N ASN A 282 -20.53 5.47 7.93
CA ASN A 282 -20.46 4.09 8.42
C ASN A 282 -20.85 3.03 7.36
N GLY A 283 -21.25 3.46 6.17
CA GLY A 283 -21.63 2.60 5.05
C GLY A 283 -23.05 2.05 5.09
N LYS A 284 -23.86 2.37 6.10
CA LYS A 284 -25.22 1.81 6.28
C LYS A 284 -26.12 2.10 5.08
N LYS A 285 -26.17 3.35 4.59
CA LYS A 285 -27.00 3.70 3.44
C LYS A 285 -26.59 2.93 2.18
N PHE A 286 -25.30 2.64 1.97
CA PHE A 286 -24.84 1.80 0.86
C PHE A 286 -25.24 0.33 1.04
N ILE A 287 -25.16 -0.20 2.27
CA ILE A 287 -25.61 -1.58 2.57
C ILE A 287 -27.10 -1.73 2.27
N ASP A 288 -27.92 -0.74 2.60
CA ASP A 288 -29.37 -0.72 2.29
C ASP A 288 -29.64 -0.74 0.77
N GLN A 289 -28.66 -0.35 -0.07
CA GLN A 289 -28.69 -0.47 -1.52
C GLN A 289 -27.94 -1.71 -2.05
N GLY A 290 -27.56 -2.64 -1.18
CA GLY A 290 -26.85 -3.88 -1.56
C GLY A 290 -25.36 -3.70 -1.84
N LEU A 291 -24.75 -2.57 -1.51
CA LEU A 291 -23.34 -2.29 -1.68
C LEU A 291 -22.62 -2.21 -0.32
N GLN A 292 -21.57 -3.02 -0.17
CA GLN A 292 -20.66 -2.91 0.99
C GLN A 292 -19.51 -1.97 0.66
N ILE A 293 -19.38 -0.89 1.42
CA ILE A 293 -18.28 0.05 1.35
C ILE A 293 -17.47 0.03 2.66
N ALA A 294 -16.35 0.76 2.69
CA ALA A 294 -15.58 0.93 3.92
C ALA A 294 -15.89 2.28 4.58
N GLY A 295 -16.15 2.27 5.88
CA GLY A 295 -16.31 3.49 6.67
C GLY A 295 -15.03 4.34 6.68
N GLY A 296 -15.18 5.64 6.88
CA GLY A 296 -14.05 6.56 7.05
C GLY A 296 -13.32 6.31 8.37
N VAL A 297 -12.03 6.56 8.36
CA VAL A 297 -11.12 6.48 9.53
C VAL A 297 -10.29 7.75 9.63
N PRO A 298 -9.76 8.11 10.80
CA PRO A 298 -8.88 9.27 10.93
C PRO A 298 -7.61 9.10 10.08
N LEU A 299 -6.92 10.19 9.80
CA LEU A 299 -5.62 10.16 9.07
C LEU A 299 -4.43 10.05 10.02
N GLN A 300 -4.53 10.62 11.23
CA GLN A 300 -3.39 10.81 12.15
C GLN A 300 -2.34 11.77 11.56
N CYS A 301 -2.83 12.80 10.85
CA CYS A 301 -2.05 13.85 10.20
C CYS A 301 -2.46 15.26 10.66
N GLY A 302 -3.11 15.39 11.83
CA GLY A 302 -3.60 16.65 12.34
C GLY A 302 -4.85 17.18 11.64
N GLU A 303 -5.66 16.27 11.11
CA GLU A 303 -6.97 16.58 10.53
C GLU A 303 -7.93 17.21 11.57
N PRO A 304 -8.87 18.08 11.13
CA PRO A 304 -9.81 18.73 12.03
C PRO A 304 -10.78 17.74 12.67
N GLU A 305 -11.37 18.13 13.82
CA GLU A 305 -12.29 17.27 14.60
C GLU A 305 -13.55 16.83 13.81
N ASP A 306 -13.98 17.62 12.85
CA ASP A 306 -15.12 17.34 11.97
C ASP A 306 -14.75 16.50 10.74
N PHE A 307 -13.52 16.00 10.65
CA PHE A 307 -13.08 15.13 9.56
C PHE A 307 -13.96 13.89 9.47
N SER A 308 -14.71 13.78 8.40
CA SER A 308 -15.69 12.74 8.21
C SER A 308 -15.73 12.29 6.76
N THR A 309 -15.45 11.00 6.51
CA THR A 309 -15.25 10.45 5.18
C THR A 309 -15.87 9.07 5.03
N PHE A 310 -15.96 8.58 3.79
CA PHE A 310 -16.22 7.18 3.44
C PHE A 310 -15.30 6.76 2.31
N ARG A 311 -15.19 5.43 2.09
CA ARG A 311 -14.21 4.88 1.17
C ARG A 311 -14.85 3.86 0.23
N ILE A 312 -14.59 4.01 -1.07
CA ILE A 312 -14.98 3.04 -2.10
C ILE A 312 -13.74 2.27 -2.57
N GLY A 313 -13.67 0.99 -2.25
CA GLY A 313 -12.59 0.10 -2.71
C GLY A 313 -12.89 -0.47 -4.10
N LEU A 314 -11.97 -0.29 -5.03
CA LEU A 314 -12.11 -0.66 -6.44
C LEU A 314 -11.22 -1.86 -6.83
N PHE A 315 -10.80 -2.65 -5.84
CA PHE A 315 -10.02 -3.85 -6.06
C PHE A 315 -10.88 -4.99 -6.60
N GLY A 316 -10.29 -5.87 -7.38
CA GLY A 316 -10.90 -7.09 -7.87
C GLY A 316 -11.06 -7.13 -9.39
N LEU A 317 -10.62 -8.24 -10.01
CA LEU A 317 -10.69 -8.43 -11.46
C LEU A 317 -12.11 -8.32 -12.02
N ASP A 318 -13.13 -8.75 -11.25
CA ASP A 318 -14.53 -8.63 -11.65
C ASP A 318 -14.99 -7.20 -11.89
N LYS A 319 -14.44 -6.22 -11.13
CA LYS A 319 -14.71 -4.79 -11.33
C LYS A 319 -13.92 -4.25 -12.52
N LEU A 320 -12.65 -4.61 -12.62
CA LEU A 320 -11.75 -4.12 -13.66
C LEU A 320 -12.11 -4.63 -15.05
N THR A 321 -12.68 -5.83 -15.13
CA THR A 321 -13.19 -6.38 -16.40
C THR A 321 -14.62 -5.96 -16.72
N ASN A 322 -15.31 -5.25 -15.81
CA ASN A 322 -16.70 -4.80 -15.97
C ASN A 322 -16.90 -3.38 -15.42
N ILE A 323 -16.12 -2.42 -15.90
CA ILE A 323 -16.11 -1.02 -15.42
C ILE A 323 -17.51 -0.41 -15.49
N GLY A 324 -18.19 -0.50 -16.63
CA GLY A 324 -19.55 0.06 -16.83
C GLY A 324 -20.52 -0.46 -15.76
N ARG A 325 -20.62 -1.78 -15.59
CA ARG A 325 -21.48 -2.40 -14.55
C ARG A 325 -21.14 -1.87 -13.15
N THR A 326 -19.85 -1.74 -12.84
CA THR A 326 -19.40 -1.29 -11.53
C THR A 326 -19.79 0.16 -11.27
N VAL A 327 -19.60 1.04 -12.24
CA VAL A 327 -19.96 2.46 -12.14
C VAL A 327 -21.49 2.64 -12.11
N ASP A 328 -22.23 1.92 -12.96
CA ASP A 328 -23.70 1.98 -13.00
C ASP A 328 -24.31 1.54 -11.67
N SER A 329 -23.86 0.43 -11.08
CA SER A 329 -24.34 -0.05 -9.77
C SER A 329 -24.08 0.98 -8.65
N LEU A 330 -22.92 1.65 -8.66
CA LEU A 330 -22.62 2.70 -7.70
C LEU A 330 -23.48 3.95 -7.97
N SER A 331 -23.71 4.33 -9.22
CA SER A 331 -24.54 5.47 -9.60
C SER A 331 -25.99 5.29 -9.15
N GLU A 332 -26.56 4.09 -9.32
CA GLU A 332 -27.89 3.76 -8.85
C GLU A 332 -28.00 3.88 -7.34
N ALA A 333 -27.01 3.35 -6.62
CA ALA A 333 -26.98 3.45 -5.16
C ALA A 333 -26.87 4.92 -4.69
N ILE A 334 -26.00 5.72 -5.28
CA ILE A 334 -25.82 7.14 -4.91
C ILE A 334 -27.11 7.92 -5.15
N LYS A 335 -27.81 7.73 -6.28
CA LYS A 335 -29.09 8.37 -6.56
C LYS A 335 -30.19 7.99 -5.56
N ALA A 336 -30.15 6.76 -5.02
CA ALA A 336 -31.13 6.30 -4.03
C ALA A 336 -30.82 6.81 -2.60
N ILE A 337 -29.56 7.16 -2.33
CA ILE A 337 -29.09 7.65 -1.03
C ILE A 337 -29.33 9.16 -0.87
N GLY A 338 -29.14 9.89 -1.95
CA GLY A 338 -29.20 11.36 -1.98
C GLY A 338 -30.45 11.94 -2.35
#